data_1c0f1759ca0814630f504913b6632e5a
#
_entry.id   1c0f1759ca0814630f504913b6632e5a
#
_cell.length_a   1.000
_cell.length_b   1.000
_cell.length_c   1.000
_cell.angle_alpha   90.00
_cell.angle_beta   90.00
_cell.angle_gamma   90.00
#
_symmetry.space_group_name_H-M   'P 1'
#
loop_
_entity.id
_entity.type
_entity.pdbx_description
1 polymer ?
#
loop_
_entity_poly.entity_id
_entity_poly.type
_entity_poly.pdbx_seq_one_letter_code
_entity_poly.pdbx_strand_id
1 'polypeptide(L)'
;MNVFGWNYDNDHTKAIDDLVKSNIEWVAIVPFLDQENEQTLTMRVPKEIGQWSRRDSLHIKTIKELKKKNIHIMLKPHLWLSNGWRSNITHTNESDWDTWFDSYRANMIHYAEMAALMNVELFCIGTELKSSLKAQPKKWNLLVKEIKAIYKGKLTYAANWDGEYEFIDFWNDMDYIGIQAYFPLTQKPNPEMNIVRNGWKTHIDMLESLSIKHNKPILFTEVGYKSEASGTIRPWEWGSALSILSKQKSDKTQQIAFEVLYQELWNKKWFAGTYIWQWNTQSKKENAATDLDFSPRYKPAENTIAKWYSTNNCD
;
A
#
# COMPACT_ATOMS: atom_id res chain seq x y z
N MET A 1 -6.56 5.08 1.34
CA MET A 1 -5.42 6.01 1.49
C MET A 1 -4.39 5.40 2.42
N ASN A 2 -3.10 5.32 2.05
CA ASN A 2 -2.02 4.99 3.00
C ASN A 2 -1.66 6.25 3.78
N VAL A 3 -1.87 6.25 5.11
CA VAL A 3 -1.75 7.46 5.93
C VAL A 3 -0.60 7.34 6.91
N PHE A 4 0.27 8.35 6.90
CA PHE A 4 1.46 8.46 7.73
C PHE A 4 1.46 9.73 8.57
N GLY A 5 2.45 9.86 9.46
CA GLY A 5 2.61 11.03 10.32
C GLY A 5 1.77 10.98 11.60
N TRP A 6 1.18 9.84 11.92
CA TRP A 6 0.53 9.63 13.21
C TRP A 6 1.54 9.76 14.35
N ASN A 7 1.15 10.48 15.41
CA ASN A 7 1.99 10.67 16.59
C ASN A 7 1.12 10.49 17.84
N TYR A 8 1.67 9.82 18.85
CA TYR A 8 0.93 9.51 20.08
C TYR A 8 0.46 10.75 20.83
N ASP A 9 1.28 11.77 20.83
CA ASP A 9 1.06 12.99 21.63
C ASP A 9 0.25 14.08 20.90
N ASN A 10 -0.03 13.88 19.60
CA ASN A 10 -0.77 14.85 18.79
C ASN A 10 -2.29 14.53 18.78
N ASP A 11 -3.08 15.59 18.63
CA ASP A 11 -4.48 15.51 18.24
C ASP A 11 -4.58 15.28 16.72
N HIS A 12 -5.19 14.18 16.34
CA HIS A 12 -5.37 13.81 14.92
C HIS A 12 -6.73 14.20 14.35
N THR A 13 -7.59 14.85 15.13
CA THR A 13 -8.97 15.21 14.73
C THR A 13 -9.00 15.96 13.41
N LYS A 14 -8.16 17.00 13.27
CA LYS A 14 -8.09 17.78 12.00
C LYS A 14 -7.67 16.93 10.81
N ALA A 15 -6.67 16.07 10.99
CA ALA A 15 -6.19 15.21 9.90
C ALA A 15 -7.26 14.21 9.45
N ILE A 16 -8.01 13.66 10.40
CA ILE A 16 -9.13 12.74 10.13
C ILE A 16 -10.29 13.50 9.46
N ASP A 17 -10.63 14.70 9.92
CA ASP A 17 -11.67 15.53 9.31
C ASP A 17 -11.29 15.93 7.85
N ASP A 18 -10.00 16.16 7.57
CA ASP A 18 -9.52 16.42 6.21
C ASP A 18 -9.67 15.18 5.30
N LEU A 19 -9.44 13.96 5.83
CA LEU A 19 -9.72 12.71 5.09
C LEU A 19 -11.21 12.58 4.76
N VAL A 20 -12.09 12.81 5.74
CA VAL A 20 -13.55 12.76 5.54
C VAL A 20 -14.00 13.78 4.49
N LYS A 21 -13.49 15.02 4.54
CA LYS A 21 -13.78 16.07 3.54
C LYS A 21 -13.35 15.68 2.12
N SER A 22 -12.32 14.86 2.01
CA SER A 22 -11.84 14.33 0.73
C SER A 22 -12.55 13.02 0.31
N ASN A 23 -13.67 12.69 0.95
CA ASN A 23 -14.48 11.47 0.71
C ASN A 23 -13.67 10.17 0.85
N ILE A 24 -12.68 10.13 1.74
CA ILE A 24 -11.87 8.96 1.98
C ILE A 24 -12.55 8.07 3.02
N GLU A 25 -13.02 6.91 2.57
CA GLU A 25 -13.73 5.92 3.39
C GLU A 25 -12.81 4.79 3.89
N TRP A 26 -11.66 4.59 3.25
CA TRP A 26 -10.73 3.53 3.58
C TRP A 26 -9.32 4.05 3.82
N VAL A 27 -8.72 3.66 4.94
CA VAL A 27 -7.36 4.05 5.34
C VAL A 27 -6.52 2.79 5.59
N ALA A 28 -5.30 2.78 5.08
CA ALA A 28 -4.29 1.80 5.45
C ALA A 28 -3.45 2.32 6.62
N ILE A 29 -3.43 1.58 7.71
CA ILE A 29 -2.48 1.72 8.81
C ILE A 29 -1.32 0.77 8.52
N VAL A 30 -0.10 1.32 8.51
CA VAL A 30 1.10 0.62 8.05
C VAL A 30 2.10 0.49 9.21
N PRO A 31 2.01 -0.58 10.03
CA PRO A 31 3.06 -0.91 10.98
C PRO A 31 4.34 -1.30 10.23
N PHE A 32 5.49 -0.75 10.62
CA PHE A 32 6.78 -1.16 10.06
C PHE A 32 7.42 -2.27 10.89
N LEU A 33 7.82 -3.33 10.18
CA LEU A 33 8.70 -4.39 10.67
C LEU A 33 10.11 -4.03 10.23
N ASP A 34 11.04 -3.92 11.16
CA ASP A 34 12.39 -3.46 10.86
C ASP A 34 13.33 -4.66 10.68
N GLN A 35 14.03 -4.73 9.55
CA GLN A 35 15.08 -5.68 9.22
C GLN A 35 16.31 -4.91 8.72
N GLU A 36 17.52 -5.36 9.04
CA GLU A 36 18.73 -4.62 8.70
C GLU A 36 19.03 -4.67 7.19
N ASN A 37 19.07 -5.88 6.63
CA ASN A 37 19.37 -6.11 5.20
C ASN A 37 18.73 -7.41 4.71
N GLU A 38 18.94 -7.74 3.44
CA GLU A 38 18.34 -8.89 2.74
C GLU A 38 18.74 -10.25 3.32
N GLN A 39 19.89 -10.36 3.98
CA GLN A 39 20.45 -11.58 4.57
C GLN A 39 20.12 -11.73 6.07
N THR A 40 19.59 -10.70 6.70
CA THR A 40 19.22 -10.75 8.13
C THR A 40 18.11 -11.78 8.35
N LEU A 41 18.32 -12.69 9.30
CA LEU A 41 17.43 -13.81 9.56
C LEU A 41 16.25 -13.45 10.47
N THR A 42 16.35 -12.36 11.21
CA THR A 42 15.33 -12.01 12.21
C THR A 42 14.88 -10.55 12.10
N MET A 43 13.62 -10.34 12.38
CA MET A 43 13.01 -9.05 12.62
C MET A 43 12.79 -8.85 14.11
N ARG A 44 12.56 -7.62 14.54
CA ARG A 44 12.10 -7.38 15.90
C ARG A 44 10.71 -8.02 16.08
N VAL A 45 10.63 -9.00 16.98
CA VAL A 45 9.39 -9.71 17.31
C VAL A 45 8.76 -9.10 18.56
N PRO A 46 7.44 -8.95 18.63
CA PRO A 46 6.73 -8.63 19.87
C PRO A 46 7.06 -9.65 20.96
N LYS A 47 7.32 -9.19 22.19
CA LYS A 47 7.84 -10.07 23.26
C LYS A 47 6.83 -11.09 23.75
N GLU A 48 5.53 -10.76 23.73
CA GLU A 48 4.46 -11.63 24.22
C GLU A 48 3.14 -11.34 23.49
N ILE A 49 2.33 -12.38 23.32
CA ILE A 49 0.97 -12.27 22.76
C ILE A 49 0.12 -11.34 23.64
N GLY A 50 -0.54 -10.38 23.02
CA GLY A 50 -1.41 -9.42 23.72
C GLY A 50 -0.69 -8.30 24.46
N GLN A 51 0.65 -8.26 24.45
CA GLN A 51 1.41 -7.11 24.95
C GLN A 51 1.70 -6.13 23.82
N TRP A 52 1.03 -4.98 23.89
CA TRP A 52 1.16 -3.92 22.90
C TRP A 52 2.33 -2.99 23.22
N SER A 53 3.24 -2.83 22.26
CA SER A 53 4.28 -1.81 22.34
C SER A 53 3.66 -0.41 22.31
N ARG A 54 4.46 0.64 22.63
CA ARG A 54 4.00 2.03 22.44
C ARG A 54 3.57 2.30 21.00
N ARG A 55 4.26 1.71 20.00
CA ARG A 55 3.91 1.82 18.59
C ARG A 55 2.56 1.15 18.30
N ASP A 56 2.33 -0.05 18.82
CA ASP A 56 1.05 -0.76 18.68
C ASP A 56 -0.10 0.01 19.33
N SER A 57 0.14 0.58 20.52
CA SER A 57 -0.85 1.43 21.22
C SER A 57 -1.24 2.65 20.38
N LEU A 58 -0.29 3.23 19.61
CA LEU A 58 -0.58 4.29 18.65
C LEU A 58 -1.49 3.78 17.52
N HIS A 59 -1.18 2.62 16.92
CA HIS A 59 -2.01 2.04 15.87
C HIS A 59 -3.43 1.76 16.36
N ILE A 60 -3.57 1.16 17.55
CA ILE A 60 -4.88 0.90 18.19
C ILE A 60 -5.65 2.21 18.41
N LYS A 61 -5.00 3.25 18.95
CA LYS A 61 -5.61 4.57 19.13
C LYS A 61 -6.11 5.13 17.79
N THR A 62 -5.24 5.14 16.79
CA THR A 62 -5.55 5.66 15.45
C THR A 62 -6.72 4.90 14.80
N ILE A 63 -6.73 3.56 14.86
CA ILE A 63 -7.84 2.75 14.37
C ILE A 63 -9.16 3.16 15.03
N LYS A 64 -9.16 3.30 16.37
CA LYS A 64 -10.36 3.71 17.11
C LYS A 64 -10.86 5.11 16.72
N GLU A 65 -9.95 6.05 16.50
CA GLU A 65 -10.30 7.42 16.09
C GLU A 65 -10.89 7.45 14.66
N LEU A 66 -10.30 6.73 13.72
CA LEU A 66 -10.79 6.61 12.35
C LEU A 66 -12.16 5.93 12.29
N LYS A 67 -12.35 4.84 13.04
CA LYS A 67 -13.65 4.13 13.10
C LYS A 67 -14.79 4.99 13.67
N LYS A 68 -14.51 5.93 14.57
CA LYS A 68 -15.53 6.90 15.04
C LYS A 68 -16.08 7.80 13.93
N LYS A 69 -15.36 7.91 12.81
CA LYS A 69 -15.76 8.67 11.62
C LYS A 69 -16.23 7.75 10.48
N ASN A 70 -16.55 6.49 10.78
CA ASN A 70 -16.95 5.45 9.81
C ASN A 70 -15.91 5.19 8.71
N ILE A 71 -14.63 5.40 9.01
CA ILE A 71 -13.53 5.06 8.10
C ILE A 71 -13.14 3.60 8.33
N HIS A 72 -13.16 2.82 7.25
CA HIS A 72 -12.73 1.43 7.23
C HIS A 72 -11.20 1.31 7.21
N ILE A 73 -10.68 0.24 7.77
CA ILE A 73 -9.24 0.06 7.95
C ILE A 73 -8.72 -1.12 7.15
N MET A 74 -7.63 -0.90 6.44
CA MET A 74 -6.69 -1.95 6.06
C MET A 74 -5.49 -1.91 7.01
N LEU A 75 -5.22 -2.98 7.75
CA LEU A 75 -3.97 -3.12 8.49
C LEU A 75 -2.95 -3.81 7.59
N LYS A 76 -1.86 -3.10 7.26
CA LYS A 76 -0.84 -3.54 6.29
C LYS A 76 0.56 -3.48 6.90
N PRO A 77 0.99 -4.49 7.68
CA PRO A 77 2.36 -4.58 8.16
C PRO A 77 3.33 -4.60 6.98
N HIS A 78 4.37 -3.77 7.04
CA HIS A 78 5.28 -3.53 5.93
C HIS A 78 6.72 -3.77 6.39
N LEU A 79 7.40 -4.71 5.76
CA LEU A 79 8.79 -4.98 6.06
C LEU A 79 9.69 -3.89 5.48
N TRP A 80 10.41 -3.19 6.37
CA TRP A 80 11.34 -2.14 6.02
C TRP A 80 12.78 -2.62 6.23
N LEU A 81 13.59 -2.54 5.18
CA LEU A 81 15.02 -2.81 5.26
C LEU A 81 15.80 -1.50 5.42
N SER A 82 16.76 -1.47 6.34
CA SER A 82 17.67 -0.34 6.46
C SER A 82 18.62 -0.26 5.26
N ASN A 83 19.00 -1.43 4.70
CA ASN A 83 19.81 -1.56 3.49
C ASN A 83 19.24 -2.65 2.59
N GLY A 84 19.15 -2.38 1.29
CA GLY A 84 18.65 -3.33 0.30
C GLY A 84 17.17 -3.21 0.01
N TRP A 85 16.63 -4.23 -0.64
CA TRP A 85 15.25 -4.25 -1.11
C TRP A 85 14.54 -5.55 -0.69
N ARG A 86 13.39 -5.44 -0.04
CA ARG A 86 12.65 -6.61 0.52
C ARG A 86 12.31 -7.70 -0.49
N SER A 87 12.11 -7.34 -1.77
CA SER A 87 11.87 -8.32 -2.83
C SER A 87 13.07 -9.25 -3.08
N ASN A 88 14.27 -8.86 -2.65
CA ASN A 88 15.51 -9.62 -2.84
C ASN A 88 15.88 -10.48 -1.63
N ILE A 89 15.09 -10.47 -0.55
CA ILE A 89 15.36 -11.31 0.63
C ILE A 89 15.48 -12.76 0.19
N THR A 90 16.65 -13.34 0.40
CA THR A 90 16.95 -14.72 0.04
C THR A 90 17.95 -15.34 1.01
N HIS A 91 17.78 -16.63 1.27
CA HIS A 91 18.67 -17.41 2.12
C HIS A 91 19.12 -18.67 1.40
N THR A 92 20.35 -19.15 1.68
CA THR A 92 20.99 -20.24 0.94
C THR A 92 20.61 -21.61 1.43
N ASN A 93 20.11 -21.73 2.65
CA ASN A 93 19.73 -23.02 3.25
C ASN A 93 18.37 -22.95 3.94
N GLU A 94 17.77 -24.10 4.17
CA GLU A 94 16.41 -24.23 4.73
C GLU A 94 16.34 -23.75 6.19
N SER A 95 17.37 -23.95 6.99
CA SER A 95 17.42 -23.52 8.39
C SER A 95 17.37 -21.98 8.53
N ASP A 96 18.01 -21.25 7.61
CA ASP A 96 17.93 -19.80 7.59
C ASP A 96 16.54 -19.32 7.18
N TRP A 97 15.92 -20.01 6.20
CA TRP A 97 14.53 -19.73 5.84
C TRP A 97 13.57 -20.04 7.00
N ASP A 98 13.78 -21.12 7.74
CA ASP A 98 12.97 -21.44 8.93
C ASP A 98 13.08 -20.29 9.96
N THR A 99 14.29 -19.86 10.28
CA THR A 99 14.53 -18.76 11.22
C THR A 99 13.88 -17.45 10.76
N TRP A 100 14.01 -17.13 9.48
CA TRP A 100 13.40 -15.93 8.93
C TRP A 100 11.87 -16.00 8.98
N PHE A 101 11.29 -17.14 8.56
CA PHE A 101 9.84 -17.31 8.58
C PHE A 101 9.27 -17.36 9.98
N ASP A 102 9.95 -17.94 10.95
CA ASP A 102 9.51 -17.93 12.36
C ASP A 102 9.41 -16.48 12.88
N SER A 103 10.40 -15.66 12.57
CA SER A 103 10.40 -14.25 12.93
C SER A 103 9.32 -13.44 12.19
N TYR A 104 9.17 -13.65 10.88
CA TYR A 104 8.13 -13.00 10.07
C TYR A 104 6.73 -13.41 10.52
N ARG A 105 6.51 -14.72 10.68
CA ARG A 105 5.29 -15.33 11.16
C ARG A 105 4.86 -14.75 12.52
N ALA A 106 5.78 -14.69 13.49
CA ALA A 106 5.46 -14.13 14.82
C ALA A 106 4.93 -12.70 14.73
N ASN A 107 5.53 -11.86 13.89
CA ASN A 107 5.05 -10.51 13.64
C ASN A 107 3.67 -10.49 12.94
N MET A 108 3.47 -11.32 11.92
CA MET A 108 2.21 -11.34 11.17
C MET A 108 1.04 -11.86 12.01
N ILE A 109 1.28 -12.87 12.86
CA ILE A 109 0.29 -13.37 13.85
C ILE A 109 -0.08 -12.28 14.86
N HIS A 110 0.91 -11.57 15.41
CA HIS A 110 0.68 -10.45 16.31
C HIS A 110 -0.25 -9.38 15.69
N TYR A 111 -0.01 -8.99 14.42
CA TYR A 111 -0.87 -8.01 13.76
C TYR A 111 -2.21 -8.60 13.29
N ALA A 112 -2.29 -9.90 13.02
CA ALA A 112 -3.57 -10.57 12.75
C ALA A 112 -4.46 -10.60 14.02
N GLU A 113 -3.88 -10.81 15.20
CA GLU A 113 -4.57 -10.68 16.49
C GLU A 113 -5.06 -9.24 16.74
N MET A 114 -4.21 -8.24 16.44
CA MET A 114 -4.62 -6.83 16.51
C MET A 114 -5.78 -6.55 15.55
N ALA A 115 -5.70 -7.03 14.32
CA ALA A 115 -6.76 -6.86 13.32
C ALA A 115 -8.08 -7.49 13.78
N ALA A 116 -8.03 -8.69 14.37
CA ALA A 116 -9.19 -9.37 14.93
C ALA A 116 -9.79 -8.60 16.13
N LEU A 117 -8.94 -8.21 17.09
CA LEU A 117 -9.35 -7.46 18.29
C LEU A 117 -10.01 -6.11 17.95
N MET A 118 -9.48 -5.44 16.92
CA MET A 118 -9.95 -4.12 16.50
C MET A 118 -11.06 -4.17 15.45
N ASN A 119 -11.52 -5.38 15.07
CA ASN A 119 -12.48 -5.58 13.98
C ASN A 119 -12.06 -4.83 12.71
N VAL A 120 -10.79 -4.92 12.33
CA VAL A 120 -10.27 -4.34 11.09
C VAL A 120 -10.95 -5.04 9.90
N GLU A 121 -11.29 -4.32 8.85
CA GLU A 121 -12.05 -4.85 7.72
C GLU A 121 -11.19 -5.62 6.73
N LEU A 122 -9.91 -5.22 6.56
CA LEU A 122 -8.96 -5.85 5.62
C LEU A 122 -7.58 -5.99 6.25
N PHE A 123 -6.99 -7.16 6.13
CA PHE A 123 -5.63 -7.43 6.58
C PHE A 123 -4.74 -7.82 5.39
N CYS A 124 -3.60 -7.12 5.24
CA CYS A 124 -2.60 -7.41 4.21
C CYS A 124 -1.49 -8.28 4.81
N ILE A 125 -1.33 -9.49 4.26
CA ILE A 125 -0.45 -10.53 4.84
C ILE A 125 1.01 -10.41 4.40
N GLY A 126 1.35 -9.48 3.52
CA GLY A 126 2.71 -9.24 3.05
C GLY A 126 2.76 -8.22 1.93
N THR A 127 3.94 -7.67 1.68
CA THR A 127 4.17 -6.60 0.71
C THR A 127 5.50 -6.82 0.00
N GLU A 128 5.46 -7.07 -1.32
CA GLU A 128 6.64 -7.11 -2.22
C GLU A 128 7.77 -8.06 -1.75
N LEU A 129 7.43 -9.29 -1.39
CA LEU A 129 8.37 -10.31 -0.88
C LEU A 129 8.65 -11.41 -1.94
N LYS A 130 8.87 -10.99 -3.20
CA LYS A 130 8.96 -11.81 -4.41
C LYS A 130 9.91 -13.01 -4.29
N SER A 131 11.12 -12.82 -3.77
CA SER A 131 12.09 -13.92 -3.65
C SER A 131 11.66 -14.96 -2.63
N SER A 132 11.08 -14.54 -1.50
CA SER A 132 10.56 -15.47 -0.49
C SER A 132 9.34 -16.26 -0.98
N LEU A 133 8.46 -15.64 -1.78
CA LEU A 133 7.32 -16.31 -2.41
C LEU A 133 7.78 -17.44 -3.34
N LYS A 134 8.80 -17.15 -4.15
CA LYS A 134 9.38 -18.15 -5.06
C LYS A 134 10.10 -19.27 -4.35
N ALA A 135 10.87 -18.94 -3.31
CA ALA A 135 11.69 -19.90 -2.59
C ALA A 135 10.89 -20.77 -1.63
N GLN A 136 9.85 -20.21 -1.00
CA GLN A 136 9.16 -20.83 0.12
C GLN A 136 7.63 -20.83 0.02
N PRO A 137 7.02 -21.25 -1.10
CA PRO A 137 5.56 -21.21 -1.27
C PRO A 137 4.80 -22.00 -0.21
N LYS A 138 5.36 -23.11 0.28
CA LYS A 138 4.73 -23.94 1.33
C LYS A 138 4.64 -23.20 2.67
N LYS A 139 5.67 -22.43 3.04
CA LYS A 139 5.67 -21.65 4.28
C LYS A 139 4.68 -20.50 4.20
N TRP A 140 4.54 -19.86 3.03
CA TRP A 140 3.51 -18.86 2.79
C TRP A 140 2.09 -19.43 2.92
N ASN A 141 1.82 -20.58 2.31
CA ASN A 141 0.52 -21.26 2.44
C ASN A 141 0.18 -21.63 3.89
N LEU A 142 1.19 -22.02 4.68
CA LEU A 142 1.00 -22.29 6.11
C LEU A 142 0.65 -21.00 6.86
N LEU A 143 1.39 -19.92 6.65
CA LEU A 143 1.13 -18.62 7.26
C LEU A 143 -0.28 -18.11 6.95
N VAL A 144 -0.73 -18.25 5.70
CA VAL A 144 -2.11 -17.89 5.30
C VAL A 144 -3.14 -18.66 6.13
N LYS A 145 -2.97 -19.98 6.30
CA LYS A 145 -3.88 -20.81 7.10
C LYS A 145 -3.93 -20.37 8.56
N GLU A 146 -2.79 -20.07 9.15
CA GLU A 146 -2.69 -19.61 10.54
C GLU A 146 -3.35 -18.25 10.73
N ILE A 147 -3.13 -17.31 9.83
CA ILE A 147 -3.79 -16.00 9.85
C ILE A 147 -5.31 -16.17 9.74
N LYS A 148 -5.81 -17.02 8.83
CA LYS A 148 -7.25 -17.30 8.67
C LYS A 148 -7.87 -17.97 9.92
N ALA A 149 -7.08 -18.69 10.70
CA ALA A 149 -7.55 -19.26 11.97
C ALA A 149 -7.86 -18.17 13.01
N ILE A 150 -7.10 -17.08 13.02
CA ILE A 150 -7.16 -15.98 13.99
C ILE A 150 -8.07 -14.85 13.50
N TYR A 151 -7.85 -14.38 12.28
CA TYR A 151 -8.56 -13.23 11.70
C TYR A 151 -9.61 -13.70 10.70
N LYS A 152 -10.85 -13.21 10.90
CA LYS A 152 -12.04 -13.62 10.10
C LYS A 152 -12.51 -12.55 9.11
N GLY A 153 -11.85 -11.40 9.06
CA GLY A 153 -12.11 -10.36 8.06
C GLY A 153 -11.49 -10.70 6.69
N LYS A 154 -11.51 -9.73 5.79
CA LYS A 154 -10.99 -9.90 4.43
C LYS A 154 -9.46 -9.90 4.39
N LEU A 155 -8.88 -10.66 3.48
CA LEU A 155 -7.44 -10.79 3.29
C LEU A 155 -6.99 -10.33 1.91
N THR A 156 -5.77 -9.78 1.85
CA THR A 156 -5.03 -9.51 0.62
C THR A 156 -3.53 -9.69 0.85
N TYR A 157 -2.79 -9.77 -0.24
CA TYR A 157 -1.34 -9.61 -0.30
C TYR A 157 -1.02 -8.45 -1.27
N ALA A 158 -0.02 -7.65 -1.00
CA ALA A 158 0.36 -6.49 -1.81
C ALA A 158 1.53 -6.83 -2.74
N ALA A 159 1.23 -7.37 -3.93
CA ALA A 159 2.22 -7.78 -4.91
C ALA A 159 2.81 -6.59 -5.67
N ASN A 160 4.09 -6.63 -5.98
CA ASN A 160 4.74 -5.63 -6.83
C ASN A 160 4.17 -5.68 -8.26
N TRP A 161 4.04 -4.53 -8.90
CA TRP A 161 3.53 -4.38 -10.28
C TRP A 161 4.38 -5.08 -11.35
N ASP A 162 5.64 -5.43 -11.03
CA ASP A 162 6.62 -6.02 -11.97
C ASP A 162 6.49 -7.54 -12.16
N GLY A 163 5.28 -8.09 -12.02
CA GLY A 163 4.98 -9.51 -12.25
C GLY A 163 5.11 -10.40 -11.00
N GLU A 164 5.27 -9.86 -9.80
CA GLU A 164 5.28 -10.66 -8.57
C GLU A 164 3.98 -11.44 -8.38
N TYR A 165 2.84 -10.86 -8.77
CA TYR A 165 1.50 -11.46 -8.69
C TYR A 165 1.38 -12.81 -9.42
N GLU A 166 2.28 -13.13 -10.35
CA GLU A 166 2.29 -14.40 -11.09
C GLU A 166 2.79 -15.56 -10.24
N PHE A 167 3.57 -15.29 -9.20
CA PHE A 167 4.20 -16.29 -8.33
C PHE A 167 3.40 -16.61 -7.07
N ILE A 168 2.23 -16.00 -6.89
CA ILE A 168 1.39 -16.16 -5.70
C ILE A 168 0.36 -17.26 -5.99
N ASP A 169 0.50 -18.39 -5.33
CA ASP A 169 -0.38 -19.55 -5.47
C ASP A 169 -1.59 -19.53 -4.53
N PHE A 170 -1.57 -18.68 -3.50
CA PHE A 170 -2.64 -18.57 -2.50
C PHE A 170 -3.68 -17.47 -2.80
N TRP A 171 -3.78 -16.94 -4.04
CA TRP A 171 -4.81 -15.96 -4.39
C TRP A 171 -6.25 -16.46 -4.11
N ASN A 172 -6.48 -17.77 -4.20
CA ASN A 172 -7.79 -18.34 -3.87
C ASN A 172 -8.18 -18.16 -2.41
N ASP A 173 -7.20 -18.02 -1.52
CA ASP A 173 -7.40 -17.76 -0.10
C ASP A 173 -7.54 -16.27 0.25
N MET A 174 -7.32 -15.38 -0.71
CA MET A 174 -7.47 -13.94 -0.58
C MET A 174 -8.85 -13.48 -1.06
N ASP A 175 -9.32 -12.35 -0.55
CA ASP A 175 -10.54 -11.67 -1.02
C ASP A 175 -10.26 -10.73 -2.19
N TYR A 176 -9.04 -10.18 -2.25
CA TYR A 176 -8.58 -9.28 -3.29
C TYR A 176 -7.20 -9.68 -3.78
N ILE A 177 -6.94 -9.47 -5.07
CA ILE A 177 -5.59 -9.46 -5.62
C ILE A 177 -5.03 -8.05 -5.40
N GLY A 178 -4.17 -7.89 -4.41
CA GLY A 178 -3.55 -6.62 -4.07
C GLY A 178 -2.33 -6.34 -4.95
N ILE A 179 -2.27 -5.14 -5.51
CA ILE A 179 -1.16 -4.69 -6.37
C ILE A 179 -0.61 -3.36 -5.84
N GLN A 180 0.72 -3.28 -5.72
CA GLN A 180 1.48 -2.05 -5.57
C GLN A 180 1.62 -1.42 -6.96
N ALA A 181 0.67 -0.54 -7.33
CA ALA A 181 0.40 -0.16 -8.72
C ALA A 181 1.26 1.02 -9.20
N TYR A 182 2.57 0.87 -9.14
CA TYR A 182 3.52 1.86 -9.66
C TYR A 182 3.88 1.62 -11.13
N PHE A 183 2.90 1.37 -11.96
CA PHE A 183 3.08 1.12 -13.40
C PHE A 183 3.70 2.32 -14.12
N PRO A 184 4.75 2.12 -14.95
CA PRO A 184 5.26 3.17 -15.83
C PRO A 184 4.23 3.46 -16.92
N LEU A 185 3.82 4.72 -17.04
CA LEU A 185 2.76 5.11 -17.96
C LEU A 185 3.27 5.92 -19.17
N THR A 186 4.43 6.57 -19.03
CA THR A 186 4.96 7.46 -20.05
C THR A 186 6.48 7.36 -20.16
N GLN A 187 7.04 7.89 -21.26
CA GLN A 187 8.48 7.94 -21.46
C GLN A 187 9.03 9.37 -21.45
N LYS A 188 8.15 10.38 -21.46
CA LYS A 188 8.53 11.80 -21.48
C LYS A 188 7.87 12.55 -20.32
N PRO A 189 8.54 13.59 -19.79
CA PRO A 189 7.98 14.41 -18.71
C PRO A 189 6.82 15.29 -19.22
N ASN A 190 6.01 15.79 -18.28
CA ASN A 190 4.82 16.63 -18.55
C ASN A 190 3.88 16.02 -19.60
N PRO A 191 3.40 14.77 -19.41
CA PRO A 191 2.58 14.10 -20.39
C PRO A 191 1.18 14.73 -20.50
N GLU A 192 0.59 14.65 -21.68
CA GLU A 192 -0.83 14.90 -21.86
C GLU A 192 -1.66 13.67 -21.45
N MET A 193 -2.96 13.88 -21.20
CA MET A 193 -3.88 12.84 -20.72
C MET A 193 -3.96 11.63 -21.66
N ASN A 194 -3.96 11.86 -23.00
CA ASN A 194 -4.01 10.80 -23.99
C ASN A 194 -2.77 9.88 -23.94
N ILE A 195 -1.60 10.42 -23.62
CA ILE A 195 -0.36 9.65 -23.47
C ILE A 195 -0.43 8.77 -22.22
N VAL A 196 -0.88 9.33 -21.08
CA VAL A 196 -1.09 8.56 -19.85
C VAL A 196 -2.13 7.47 -20.04
N ARG A 197 -3.24 7.78 -20.73
CA ARG A 197 -4.30 6.80 -21.06
C ARG A 197 -3.76 5.65 -21.91
N ASN A 198 -2.96 5.94 -22.91
CA ASN A 198 -2.33 4.90 -23.74
C ASN A 198 -1.37 4.02 -22.93
N GLY A 199 -0.67 4.60 -21.94
CA GLY A 199 0.17 3.84 -21.01
C GLY A 199 -0.62 2.81 -20.18
N TRP A 200 -1.86 3.12 -19.82
CA TRP A 200 -2.70 2.21 -19.05
C TRP A 200 -3.20 0.99 -19.82
N LYS A 201 -3.37 1.07 -21.15
CA LYS A 201 -4.03 0.01 -21.95
C LYS A 201 -3.46 -1.39 -21.69
N THR A 202 -2.14 -1.54 -21.84
CA THR A 202 -1.48 -2.85 -21.64
C THR A 202 -1.64 -3.36 -20.20
N HIS A 203 -1.58 -2.47 -19.24
CA HIS A 203 -1.72 -2.83 -17.82
C HIS A 203 -3.17 -3.24 -17.50
N ILE A 204 -4.16 -2.58 -18.06
CA ILE A 204 -5.59 -2.90 -17.88
C ILE A 204 -5.89 -4.31 -18.39
N ASP A 205 -5.46 -4.66 -19.59
CA ASP A 205 -5.70 -5.97 -20.17
C ASP A 205 -5.08 -7.09 -19.32
N MET A 206 -3.87 -6.86 -18.81
CA MET A 206 -3.19 -7.78 -17.91
C MET A 206 -3.94 -7.92 -16.57
N LEU A 207 -4.35 -6.81 -15.94
CA LEU A 207 -5.08 -6.81 -14.67
C LEU A 207 -6.44 -7.50 -14.79
N GLU A 208 -7.18 -7.25 -15.89
CA GLU A 208 -8.45 -7.91 -16.17
C GLU A 208 -8.26 -9.42 -16.34
N SER A 209 -7.25 -9.84 -17.10
CA SER A 209 -6.91 -11.26 -17.29
C SER A 209 -6.55 -11.93 -15.96
N LEU A 210 -5.81 -11.26 -15.09
CA LEU A 210 -5.45 -11.75 -13.76
C LEU A 210 -6.69 -11.90 -12.86
N SER A 211 -7.57 -10.92 -12.87
CA SER A 211 -8.85 -10.96 -12.13
C SER A 211 -9.73 -12.12 -12.59
N ILE A 212 -9.87 -12.32 -13.89
CA ILE A 212 -10.66 -13.42 -14.48
C ILE A 212 -10.03 -14.76 -14.11
N LYS A 213 -8.72 -14.92 -14.26
CA LYS A 213 -7.99 -16.16 -13.94
C LYS A 213 -8.24 -16.65 -12.52
N HIS A 214 -8.27 -15.75 -11.55
CA HIS A 214 -8.43 -16.09 -10.14
C HIS A 214 -9.84 -15.87 -9.61
N ASN A 215 -10.74 -15.31 -10.43
CA ASN A 215 -12.09 -14.89 -10.03
C ASN A 215 -12.06 -14.02 -8.75
N LYS A 216 -11.17 -13.03 -8.72
CA LYS A 216 -10.97 -12.11 -7.60
C LYS A 216 -10.83 -10.67 -8.11
N PRO A 217 -11.42 -9.68 -7.42
CA PRO A 217 -11.25 -8.28 -7.80
C PRO A 217 -9.82 -7.78 -7.50
N ILE A 218 -9.37 -6.85 -8.33
CA ILE A 218 -8.07 -6.19 -8.18
C ILE A 218 -8.20 -4.99 -7.23
N LEU A 219 -7.32 -4.91 -6.25
CA LEU A 219 -7.22 -3.80 -5.32
C LEU A 219 -5.83 -3.17 -5.42
N PHE A 220 -5.73 -1.88 -5.72
CA PHE A 220 -4.45 -1.20 -5.63
C PHE A 220 -4.15 -0.86 -4.17
N THR A 221 -3.34 -1.70 -3.54
CA THR A 221 -2.90 -1.54 -2.14
C THR A 221 -1.94 -0.36 -1.96
N GLU A 222 -1.28 0.03 -3.04
CA GLU A 222 -0.63 1.32 -3.22
C GLU A 222 -0.74 1.77 -4.67
N VAL A 223 -0.93 3.06 -4.87
CA VAL A 223 -0.74 3.76 -6.13
C VAL A 223 -0.35 5.19 -5.82
N GLY A 224 0.64 5.71 -6.51
CA GLY A 224 1.08 7.08 -6.27
C GLY A 224 1.90 7.63 -7.42
N TYR A 225 1.78 8.94 -7.59
CA TYR A 225 2.56 9.71 -8.56
C TYR A 225 3.12 10.93 -7.85
N LYS A 226 4.40 11.18 -8.05
CA LYS A 226 5.03 12.39 -7.50
C LYS A 226 4.55 13.64 -8.24
N SER A 227 4.50 14.77 -7.56
CA SER A 227 4.16 16.07 -8.17
C SER A 227 5.36 16.67 -8.92
N GLU A 228 5.96 15.86 -9.78
CA GLU A 228 7.09 16.22 -10.64
C GLU A 228 6.77 15.90 -12.11
N ALA A 229 7.44 16.60 -13.03
CA ALA A 229 7.24 16.45 -14.47
C ALA A 229 7.41 15.01 -14.96
N SER A 230 8.30 14.24 -14.34
CA SER A 230 8.60 12.83 -14.62
C SER A 230 7.80 11.83 -13.79
N GLY A 231 6.82 12.25 -12.99
CA GLY A 231 6.12 11.43 -11.99
C GLY A 231 5.39 10.19 -12.54
N THR A 232 5.17 10.10 -13.84
CA THR A 232 4.54 8.96 -14.53
C THR A 232 5.52 8.07 -15.30
N ILE A 233 6.83 8.42 -15.33
CA ILE A 233 7.85 7.65 -16.08
C ILE A 233 8.31 6.44 -15.27
N ARG A 234 8.76 6.66 -14.05
CA ARG A 234 9.17 5.66 -13.07
C ARG A 234 8.56 5.98 -11.71
N PRO A 235 7.26 5.75 -11.54
CA PRO A 235 6.54 6.18 -10.35
C PRO A 235 7.03 5.52 -9.04
N TRP A 236 7.69 4.37 -9.11
CA TRP A 236 8.26 3.67 -7.93
C TRP A 236 9.56 4.30 -7.41
N GLU A 237 10.25 5.18 -8.19
CA GLU A 237 11.56 5.71 -7.78
C GLU A 237 11.46 6.72 -6.65
N TRP A 238 12.21 6.46 -5.59
CA TRP A 238 12.55 7.45 -4.57
C TRP A 238 13.79 8.22 -5.03
N GLY A 239 13.67 9.54 -5.16
CA GLY A 239 14.82 10.35 -5.59
C GLY A 239 15.90 10.43 -4.51
N SER A 240 17.16 10.34 -4.91
CA SER A 240 18.28 10.78 -4.05
C SER A 240 18.23 12.30 -3.84
N ALA A 241 18.82 12.79 -2.74
CA ALA A 241 18.89 14.23 -2.46
C ALA A 241 19.48 15.04 -3.64
N LEU A 242 20.48 14.49 -4.36
CA LEU A 242 21.09 15.10 -5.54
C LEU A 242 20.15 15.11 -6.74
N SER A 243 19.32 14.09 -6.93
CA SER A 243 18.35 14.04 -8.03
C SER A 243 17.15 14.96 -7.80
N ILE A 244 16.80 15.29 -6.55
CA ILE A 244 15.72 16.21 -6.21
C ILE A 244 16.00 17.62 -6.73
N LEU A 245 17.24 18.09 -6.68
CA LEU A 245 17.63 19.43 -7.13
C LEU A 245 17.46 19.64 -8.65
N SER A 246 17.41 18.56 -9.44
CA SER A 246 17.23 18.63 -10.89
C SER A 246 15.78 18.37 -11.35
N LYS A 247 14.86 18.04 -10.42
CA LYS A 247 13.49 17.70 -10.74
C LYS A 247 12.62 18.94 -10.89
N GLN A 248 11.86 18.97 -11.97
CA GLN A 248 10.88 20.02 -12.22
C GLN A 248 9.55 19.66 -11.55
N LYS A 249 9.04 20.55 -10.69
CA LYS A 249 7.70 20.45 -10.10
C LYS A 249 6.62 20.49 -11.18
N SER A 250 5.64 19.59 -11.05
CA SER A 250 4.46 19.55 -11.92
C SER A 250 3.25 18.94 -11.19
N ASP A 251 2.48 19.77 -10.51
CA ASP A 251 1.20 19.33 -9.94
C ASP A 251 0.22 18.84 -11.02
N LYS A 252 0.34 19.41 -12.24
CA LYS A 252 -0.46 19.01 -13.40
C LYS A 252 -0.20 17.55 -13.78
N THR A 253 1.06 17.09 -13.76
CA THR A 253 1.39 15.68 -14.06
C THR A 253 0.75 14.74 -13.03
N GLN A 254 0.85 15.06 -11.74
CA GLN A 254 0.22 14.29 -10.68
C GLN A 254 -1.31 14.26 -10.85
N GLN A 255 -1.93 15.39 -11.11
CA GLN A 255 -3.37 15.51 -11.32
C GLN A 255 -3.85 14.70 -12.52
N ILE A 256 -3.18 14.80 -13.68
CA ILE A 256 -3.50 14.04 -14.88
C ILE A 256 -3.38 12.54 -14.60
N ALA A 257 -2.34 12.11 -13.89
CA ALA A 257 -2.13 10.70 -13.60
C ALA A 257 -3.29 10.09 -12.79
N PHE A 258 -3.78 10.79 -11.75
CA PHE A 258 -4.95 10.35 -10.98
C PHE A 258 -6.26 10.47 -11.77
N GLU A 259 -6.46 11.54 -12.53
CA GLU A 259 -7.68 11.69 -13.34
C GLU A 259 -7.81 10.55 -14.35
N VAL A 260 -6.74 10.23 -15.08
CA VAL A 260 -6.74 9.13 -16.05
C VAL A 260 -6.88 7.76 -15.38
N LEU A 261 -6.20 7.53 -14.25
CA LEU A 261 -6.35 6.31 -13.45
C LEU A 261 -7.84 6.00 -13.21
N TYR A 262 -8.58 6.98 -12.68
CA TYR A 262 -9.99 6.77 -12.36
C TYR A 262 -10.88 6.71 -13.59
N GLN A 263 -10.62 7.50 -14.63
CA GLN A 263 -11.36 7.38 -15.91
C GLN A 263 -11.28 5.98 -16.51
N GLU A 264 -10.13 5.34 -16.42
CA GLU A 264 -9.90 4.04 -17.04
C GLU A 264 -10.33 2.85 -16.18
N LEU A 265 -10.30 2.98 -14.85
CA LEU A 265 -10.49 1.83 -13.94
C LEU A 265 -11.76 1.89 -13.09
N TRP A 266 -12.26 3.09 -12.74
CA TRP A 266 -13.31 3.24 -11.74
C TRP A 266 -14.58 2.43 -11.99
N ASN A 267 -14.98 2.32 -13.25
CA ASN A 267 -16.19 1.60 -13.65
C ASN A 267 -15.94 0.13 -14.06
N LYS A 268 -14.72 -0.37 -13.88
CA LYS A 268 -14.42 -1.77 -14.17
C LYS A 268 -14.95 -2.68 -13.06
N LYS A 269 -15.83 -3.62 -13.38
CA LYS A 269 -16.45 -4.54 -12.39
C LYS A 269 -15.45 -5.36 -11.58
N TRP A 270 -14.26 -5.58 -12.15
CA TRP A 270 -13.18 -6.30 -11.50
C TRP A 270 -12.25 -5.41 -10.66
N PHE A 271 -12.46 -4.11 -10.64
CA PHE A 271 -11.63 -3.17 -9.90
C PHE A 271 -12.28 -2.78 -8.58
N ALA A 272 -11.60 -3.06 -7.46
CA ALA A 272 -12.12 -2.82 -6.12
C ALA A 272 -11.74 -1.46 -5.52
N GLY A 273 -10.82 -0.71 -6.16
CA GLY A 273 -10.43 0.62 -5.70
C GLY A 273 -8.94 0.79 -5.42
N THR A 274 -8.61 1.89 -4.75
CA THR A 274 -7.22 2.32 -4.55
C THR A 274 -6.92 2.74 -3.11
N TYR A 275 -5.71 2.40 -2.64
CA TYR A 275 -5.06 3.06 -1.51
C TYR A 275 -3.93 3.93 -2.04
N ILE A 276 -4.12 5.24 -2.06
CA ILE A 276 -3.13 6.19 -2.58
C ILE A 276 -1.90 6.23 -1.67
N TRP A 277 -0.74 6.14 -2.24
CA TRP A 277 0.55 6.41 -1.63
C TRP A 277 0.97 7.85 -1.93
N GLN A 278 1.07 8.74 -0.96
CA GLN A 278 0.73 8.61 0.45
C GLN A 278 0.01 9.87 0.94
N TRP A 279 -0.61 9.80 2.11
CA TRP A 279 -1.16 10.95 2.79
C TRP A 279 -0.40 11.17 4.09
N ASN A 280 0.19 12.35 4.27
CA ASN A 280 0.88 12.68 5.51
C ASN A 280 0.04 13.65 6.34
N THR A 281 -0.29 13.25 7.57
CA THR A 281 -1.11 14.05 8.49
C THR A 281 -0.44 15.37 8.88
N GLN A 282 0.89 15.44 8.79
CA GLN A 282 1.68 16.61 9.16
C GLN A 282 2.02 17.52 7.97
N SER A 283 1.56 17.19 6.76
CA SER A 283 1.74 18.09 5.60
C SER A 283 1.14 19.47 5.87
N LYS A 284 1.87 20.50 5.51
CA LYS A 284 1.47 21.89 5.67
C LYS A 284 1.15 22.52 4.31
N LYS A 285 0.12 23.36 4.27
CA LYS A 285 -0.35 24.01 3.03
C LYS A 285 0.71 24.88 2.40
N GLU A 286 1.50 25.59 3.21
CA GLU A 286 2.59 26.46 2.76
C GLU A 286 3.71 25.70 2.02
N ASN A 287 3.88 24.43 2.30
CA ASN A 287 4.91 23.61 1.64
C ASN A 287 4.45 23.00 0.31
N ALA A 288 3.15 22.99 0.02
CA ALA A 288 2.59 22.32 -1.15
C ALA A 288 3.15 22.87 -2.48
N ALA A 289 3.46 24.16 -2.53
CA ALA A 289 4.01 24.82 -3.72
C ALA A 289 5.39 24.30 -4.13
N THR A 290 6.20 23.81 -3.20
CA THR A 290 7.56 23.31 -3.43
C THR A 290 7.69 21.80 -3.24
N ASP A 291 6.68 21.15 -2.67
CA ASP A 291 6.70 19.72 -2.41
C ASP A 291 6.58 18.93 -3.71
N LEU A 292 7.59 18.10 -3.98
CA LEU A 292 7.70 17.23 -5.14
C LEU A 292 7.16 15.81 -4.88
N ASP A 293 6.80 15.50 -3.64
CA ASP A 293 6.52 14.14 -3.20
C ASP A 293 5.11 13.64 -3.60
N PHE A 294 4.82 12.42 -3.26
CA PHE A 294 3.61 11.66 -3.59
C PHE A 294 2.33 12.25 -2.98
N SER A 295 2.42 12.93 -1.83
CA SER A 295 1.21 13.42 -1.17
C SER A 295 0.40 14.34 -2.08
N PRO A 296 -0.88 14.02 -2.36
CA PRO A 296 -1.76 14.91 -3.10
C PRO A 296 -2.28 16.08 -2.24
N ARG A 297 -2.07 16.03 -0.93
CA ARG A 297 -2.65 16.96 0.05
C ARG A 297 -2.24 18.39 -0.25
N TYR A 298 -3.23 19.29 -0.31
CA TYR A 298 -3.12 20.70 -0.69
C TYR A 298 -2.63 20.95 -2.12
N LYS A 299 -2.68 19.94 -3.00
CA LYS A 299 -2.37 20.03 -4.43
C LYS A 299 -3.63 19.79 -5.26
N PRO A 300 -3.68 20.17 -6.56
CA PRO A 300 -4.85 19.93 -7.41
C PRO A 300 -5.32 18.46 -7.48
N ALA A 301 -4.40 17.51 -7.34
CA ALA A 301 -4.70 16.08 -7.31
C ALA A 301 -5.63 15.68 -6.14
N GLU A 302 -5.60 16.38 -5.00
CA GLU A 302 -6.50 16.14 -3.88
C GLU A 302 -7.96 16.32 -4.29
N ASN A 303 -8.27 17.41 -5.01
CA ASN A 303 -9.62 17.70 -5.49
C ASN A 303 -10.09 16.66 -6.54
N THR A 304 -9.17 16.22 -7.40
CA THR A 304 -9.44 15.16 -8.37
C THR A 304 -9.84 13.86 -7.67
N ILE A 305 -9.07 13.44 -6.66
CA ILE A 305 -9.34 12.23 -5.87
C ILE A 305 -10.67 12.36 -5.13
N ALA A 306 -10.89 13.48 -4.44
CA ALA A 306 -12.11 13.74 -3.68
C ALA A 306 -13.37 13.71 -4.58
N LYS A 307 -13.27 14.26 -5.80
CA LYS A 307 -14.33 14.21 -6.80
C LYS A 307 -14.68 12.77 -7.18
N TRP A 308 -13.69 11.94 -7.52
CA TRP A 308 -13.94 10.55 -7.90
C TRP A 308 -14.49 9.72 -6.75
N TYR A 309 -13.99 9.93 -5.54
CA TYR A 309 -14.47 9.22 -4.35
C TYR A 309 -15.88 9.64 -3.91
N SER A 310 -16.36 10.83 -4.32
CA SER A 310 -17.76 11.23 -4.10
C SER A 310 -18.76 10.56 -5.07
N THR A 311 -18.27 9.96 -6.17
CA THR A 311 -19.09 9.22 -7.12
C THR A 311 -19.18 7.77 -6.70
N ASN A 312 -19.81 7.49 -5.54
CA ASN A 312 -19.97 6.11 -5.08
C ASN A 312 -20.82 5.32 -6.07
N ASN A 313 -20.22 4.41 -6.81
CA ASN A 313 -20.87 3.32 -7.49
C ASN A 313 -20.98 2.13 -6.52
N CYS A 314 -21.62 2.33 -5.40
CA CYS A 314 -22.11 1.23 -4.56
C CYS A 314 -23.51 0.88 -5.05
N ASP A 315 -23.60 0.14 -6.17
CA ASP A 315 -24.76 -0.64 -6.58
C ASP A 315 -24.39 -2.13 -6.57
#